data_bca7cfbce74cd2779e9248c382cab75d
#
_entry.id   bca7cfbce74cd2779e9248c382cab75d
#
_cell.length_a   1.000
_cell.length_b   1.000
_cell.length_c   1.000
_cell.angle_alpha   90.00
_cell.angle_beta   90.00
_cell.angle_gamma   90.00
#
_symmetry.space_group_name_H-M   'P 1'
#
loop_
_entity.id
_entity.type
_entity.pdbx_description
1 polymer ?
#
loop_
_entity_poly.entity_id
_entity_poly.type
_entity_poly.pdbx_seq_one_letter_code
_entity_poly.pdbx_strand_id
1 'polypeptide(L)'
;MRHQYATLWIWFFLLPLAFDYKATDANVSHFAQSALVIPAVAAGLALVLIAPRFRDRSRLRSTITFSLLLCVLGSIVAQFVQDNDSGNYLRVLLPFALFLLGYLVACRPWSEYRISQFEKALFVANVICLVFTFVYGMVTGGDLEDVRFRIISVTLLGLQGVLLHEFIVAKRFSFFTVAVFAFSVIVELLSVTRSLLVGTILLFLVAMALSAPSLQYVWRAAARTLIAGAVLAGVAGIAALSFPTVAEHWTQRIFASEETVTGKDPTTITRLAEMRDQYDQVTASPETLLFGAGYGHYYRYSPAYLPDLAGQISEKDFYAINEWAAGHNFWVYQLFAGGLLFGIAMPLATLAALAICFFAYRYWRSVVPDAPMLPVLGRAIMLFAALPATSIGGNPLGPRFSGLVFGVALGLMIATYARLQRALPARARRVRTPPRMRTAAVPDLPGRIQPGMGRADLAKTLGMSPAASAAPGSSKFGALVSRAASPRNVNRQKFVR
;
A
#
# COMPACT_ATOMS: atom_id res chain seq x y z
N MET A 1 31.09 12.33 6.30
CA MET A 1 30.12 13.18 7.02
C MET A 1 28.75 13.31 6.33
N ARG A 2 28.59 13.68 5.05
CA ARG A 2 27.25 13.84 4.40
C ARG A 2 26.34 12.60 4.49
N HIS A 3 26.88 11.40 4.64
CA HIS A 3 26.12 10.17 4.62
C HIS A 3 25.45 9.81 5.98
N GLN A 4 25.98 10.23 7.10
CA GLN A 4 25.43 9.93 8.43
C GLN A 4 24.17 10.77 8.71
N TYR A 5 24.16 12.03 8.28
CA TYR A 5 23.03 12.94 8.49
C TYR A 5 21.77 12.55 7.70
N ALA A 6 21.89 11.83 6.56
CA ALA A 6 20.72 11.45 5.78
C ALA A 6 19.76 10.53 6.54
N THR A 7 20.27 9.65 7.41
CA THR A 7 19.42 8.78 8.25
C THR A 7 18.64 9.60 9.26
N LEU A 8 19.30 10.55 9.92
CA LEU A 8 18.66 11.46 10.86
C LEU A 8 17.54 12.27 10.17
N TRP A 9 17.82 12.84 8.99
CA TRP A 9 16.83 13.58 8.22
C TRP A 9 15.63 12.71 7.79
N ILE A 10 15.83 11.40 7.50
CA ILE A 10 14.72 10.47 7.21
C ILE A 10 13.79 10.34 8.42
N TRP A 11 14.34 10.22 9.62
CA TRP A 11 13.53 10.15 10.82
C TRP A 11 12.82 11.47 11.12
N PHE A 12 13.48 12.62 11.03
CA PHE A 12 12.84 13.93 11.18
C PHE A 12 11.75 14.20 10.14
N PHE A 13 11.91 13.67 8.93
CA PHE A 13 10.92 13.80 7.86
C PHE A 13 9.62 13.04 8.18
N LEU A 14 9.71 11.87 8.79
CA LEU A 14 8.58 10.99 9.05
C LEU A 14 8.05 11.04 10.49
N LEU A 15 8.85 11.53 11.44
CA LEU A 15 8.44 11.61 12.84
C LEU A 15 7.17 12.46 13.08
N PRO A 16 6.95 13.60 12.39
CA PRO A 16 5.72 14.38 12.55
C PRO A 16 4.44 13.59 12.29
N LEU A 17 4.49 12.60 11.42
CA LEU A 17 3.39 11.68 11.16
C LEU A 17 2.92 10.93 12.43
N ALA A 18 3.82 10.66 13.36
CA ALA A 18 3.51 9.97 14.62
C ALA A 18 2.50 10.70 15.50
N PHE A 19 2.37 12.01 15.33
CA PHE A 19 1.51 12.90 16.13
C PHE A 19 0.37 13.51 15.31
N ASP A 20 0.09 12.93 14.13
CA ASP A 20 -1.07 13.36 13.32
C ASP A 20 -2.37 12.86 13.95
N TYR A 21 -3.42 13.69 13.91
CA TYR A 21 -4.77 13.34 14.35
C TYR A 21 -5.81 14.21 13.65
N LYS A 22 -7.05 13.75 13.59
CA LYS A 22 -8.16 14.57 13.14
C LYS A 22 -8.56 15.53 14.25
N ALA A 23 -8.59 16.84 13.96
CA ALA A 23 -9.11 17.84 14.85
C ALA A 23 -10.63 17.96 14.66
N THR A 24 -11.37 17.98 15.77
CA THR A 24 -12.82 18.24 15.77
C THR A 24 -13.15 19.71 15.97
N ASP A 25 -12.24 20.46 16.67
CA ASP A 25 -12.47 21.88 17.01
C ASP A 25 -11.52 22.81 16.27
N ALA A 26 -12.08 23.88 15.73
CA ALA A 26 -11.45 24.70 14.70
C ALA A 26 -10.20 25.49 15.15
N ASN A 27 -10.05 25.85 16.43
CA ASN A 27 -9.19 27.00 16.74
C ASN A 27 -7.84 26.71 17.41
N VAL A 28 -7.68 25.70 18.27
CA VAL A 28 -6.45 25.50 19.03
C VAL A 28 -5.57 24.38 18.46
N SER A 29 -6.18 23.32 17.99
CA SER A 29 -5.47 22.14 17.50
C SER A 29 -4.80 22.33 16.13
N HIS A 30 -5.33 23.26 15.29
CA HIS A 30 -4.78 23.53 13.96
C HIS A 30 -3.37 24.14 14.01
N PHE A 31 -3.06 24.99 15.00
CA PHE A 31 -1.74 25.59 15.12
C PHE A 31 -0.67 24.54 15.42
N ALA A 32 -0.91 23.67 16.42
CA ALA A 32 0.01 22.62 16.78
C ALA A 32 0.26 21.64 15.62
N GLN A 33 -0.78 21.24 14.92
CA GLN A 33 -0.67 20.37 13.75
C GLN A 33 0.03 21.05 12.56
N SER A 34 -0.20 22.36 12.36
CA SER A 34 0.48 23.13 11.32
C SER A 34 1.97 23.27 11.65
N ALA A 35 2.31 23.44 12.93
CA ALA A 35 3.69 23.48 13.40
C ALA A 35 4.45 22.16 13.12
N LEU A 36 3.77 21.00 13.15
CA LEU A 36 4.38 19.71 12.79
C LEU A 36 4.70 19.58 11.28
N VAL A 37 4.04 20.33 10.41
CA VAL A 37 4.31 20.33 8.96
C VAL A 37 5.66 20.95 8.65
N ILE A 38 6.06 22.00 9.38
CA ILE A 38 7.30 22.74 9.13
C ILE A 38 8.53 21.81 9.18
N PRO A 39 8.77 21.03 10.25
CA PRO A 39 9.91 20.11 10.29
C PRO A 39 9.85 19.03 9.22
N ALA A 40 8.66 18.51 8.86
CA ALA A 40 8.51 17.56 7.78
C ALA A 40 8.93 18.16 6.43
N VAL A 41 8.46 19.36 6.11
CA VAL A 41 8.81 20.05 4.87
C VAL A 41 10.31 20.39 4.84
N ALA A 42 10.86 20.96 5.92
CA ALA A 42 12.27 21.31 6.02
C ALA A 42 13.17 20.09 5.85
N ALA A 43 12.86 18.98 6.55
CA ALA A 43 13.59 17.73 6.42
C ALA A 43 13.45 17.11 5.02
N GLY A 44 12.26 17.16 4.44
CA GLY A 44 12.00 16.69 3.08
C GLY A 44 12.82 17.46 2.03
N LEU A 45 12.85 18.79 2.11
CA LEU A 45 13.67 19.62 1.23
C LEU A 45 15.17 19.34 1.42
N ALA A 46 15.64 19.21 2.67
CA ALA A 46 17.02 18.81 2.95
C ALA A 46 17.35 17.45 2.32
N LEU A 47 16.44 16.46 2.43
CA LEU A 47 16.61 15.14 1.81
C LEU A 47 16.65 15.22 0.28
N VAL A 48 15.83 16.06 -0.37
CA VAL A 48 15.87 16.26 -1.82
C VAL A 48 17.22 16.82 -2.25
N LEU A 49 17.80 17.76 -1.49
CA LEU A 49 19.09 18.38 -1.79
C LEU A 49 20.28 17.43 -1.62
N ILE A 50 20.26 16.57 -0.58
CA ILE A 50 21.35 15.61 -0.31
C ILE A 50 21.17 14.27 -1.03
N ALA A 51 20.00 14.04 -1.65
CA ALA A 51 19.67 12.79 -2.30
C ALA A 51 20.62 12.47 -3.46
N PRO A 52 20.93 11.18 -3.69
CA PRO A 52 21.73 10.77 -4.81
C PRO A 52 21.03 11.10 -6.14
N ARG A 53 21.81 11.55 -7.11
CA ARG A 53 21.30 11.90 -8.44
C ARG A 53 20.89 10.64 -9.20
N PHE A 54 19.88 10.76 -10.04
CA PHE A 54 19.50 9.70 -10.96
C PHE A 54 20.59 9.51 -12.03
N ARG A 55 21.04 8.28 -12.21
CA ARG A 55 21.98 7.92 -13.27
C ARG A 55 21.25 7.53 -14.56
N ASP A 56 20.01 7.05 -14.43
CA ASP A 56 19.25 6.50 -15.54
C ASP A 56 17.86 7.11 -15.63
N ARG A 57 17.37 7.21 -16.85
CA ARG A 57 16.00 7.61 -17.15
C ARG A 57 15.06 6.42 -16.96
N SER A 58 13.94 6.63 -16.28
CA SER A 58 12.84 5.67 -16.15
C SER A 58 11.56 6.35 -16.62
N ARG A 59 10.92 5.80 -17.64
CA ARG A 59 9.65 6.33 -18.16
C ARG A 59 8.59 6.39 -17.07
N LEU A 60 8.41 5.30 -16.31
CA LEU A 60 7.43 5.25 -15.24
C LEU A 60 7.66 6.36 -14.20
N ARG A 61 8.91 6.54 -13.73
CA ARG A 61 9.25 7.62 -12.80
C ARG A 61 8.94 9.00 -13.39
N SER A 62 9.31 9.23 -14.65
CA SER A 62 9.07 10.53 -15.30
C SER A 62 7.59 10.83 -15.44
N THR A 63 6.78 9.83 -15.83
CA THR A 63 5.31 9.96 -15.94
C THR A 63 4.69 10.31 -14.59
N ILE A 64 5.07 9.59 -13.51
CA ILE A 64 4.56 9.88 -12.16
C ILE A 64 5.00 11.26 -11.69
N THR A 65 6.28 11.61 -11.88
CA THR A 65 6.77 12.95 -11.50
C THR A 65 6.00 14.03 -12.24
N PHE A 66 5.78 13.86 -13.54
CA PHE A 66 5.04 14.83 -14.35
C PHE A 66 3.59 14.96 -13.90
N SER A 67 2.88 13.85 -13.65
CA SER A 67 1.47 13.90 -13.22
C SER A 67 1.30 14.51 -11.84
N LEU A 68 2.22 14.27 -10.90
CA LEU A 68 2.20 14.90 -9.58
C LEU A 68 2.52 16.41 -9.66
N LEU A 69 3.52 16.78 -10.48
CA LEU A 69 3.83 18.20 -10.72
C LEU A 69 2.67 18.91 -11.42
N LEU A 70 2.04 18.25 -12.40
CA LEU A 70 0.88 18.80 -13.10
C LEU A 70 -0.27 19.04 -12.14
N CYS A 71 -0.55 18.13 -11.21
CA CYS A 71 -1.58 18.29 -10.19
C CYS A 71 -1.28 19.50 -9.27
N VAL A 72 -0.07 19.58 -8.70
CA VAL A 72 0.29 20.61 -7.71
C VAL A 72 0.48 21.98 -8.39
N LEU A 73 1.19 22.05 -9.51
CA LEU A 73 1.41 23.32 -10.22
C LEU A 73 0.18 23.78 -10.99
N GLY A 74 -0.59 22.82 -11.55
CA GLY A 74 -1.84 23.13 -12.24
C GLY A 74 -2.91 23.70 -11.28
N SER A 75 -2.88 23.28 -10.01
CA SER A 75 -3.77 23.84 -8.99
C SER A 75 -3.57 25.34 -8.78
N ILE A 76 -2.35 25.86 -9.01
CA ILE A 76 -2.06 27.31 -8.95
C ILE A 76 -2.80 28.03 -10.07
N VAL A 77 -2.87 27.43 -11.26
CA VAL A 77 -3.63 28.02 -12.39
C VAL A 77 -5.11 28.08 -12.04
N ALA A 78 -5.68 26.97 -11.53
CA ALA A 78 -7.08 26.95 -11.10
C ALA A 78 -7.35 27.97 -9.98
N GLN A 79 -6.43 28.15 -9.04
CA GLN A 79 -6.54 29.15 -7.98
C GLN A 79 -6.60 30.59 -8.53
N PHE A 80 -5.75 30.93 -9.51
CA PHE A 80 -5.75 32.26 -10.14
C PHE A 80 -7.00 32.52 -10.98
N VAL A 81 -7.57 31.49 -11.60
CA VAL A 81 -8.76 31.61 -12.45
C VAL A 81 -10.04 31.74 -11.61
N GLN A 82 -10.12 30.96 -10.51
CA GLN A 82 -11.33 30.85 -9.70
C GLN A 82 -11.34 31.79 -8.48
N ASP A 83 -10.22 32.42 -8.14
CA ASP A 83 -10.02 33.32 -7.00
C ASP A 83 -10.59 32.79 -5.67
N ASN A 84 -10.29 31.51 -5.38
CA ASN A 84 -10.74 30.86 -4.16
C ASN A 84 -10.04 31.45 -2.92
N ASP A 85 -10.63 31.25 -1.74
CA ASP A 85 -10.01 31.65 -0.48
C ASP A 85 -8.62 30.97 -0.32
N SER A 86 -7.58 31.79 -0.17
CA SER A 86 -6.19 31.33 -0.11
C SER A 86 -5.90 30.45 1.10
N GLY A 87 -6.61 30.64 2.22
CA GLY A 87 -6.46 29.83 3.41
C GLY A 87 -7.02 28.43 3.20
N ASN A 88 -8.20 28.32 2.60
CA ASN A 88 -8.82 27.04 2.23
C ASN A 88 -7.98 26.31 1.19
N TYR A 89 -7.55 27.02 0.14
CA TYR A 89 -6.67 26.49 -0.89
C TYR A 89 -5.42 25.85 -0.31
N LEU A 90 -4.66 26.57 0.51
CA LEU A 90 -3.42 26.05 1.10
C LEU A 90 -3.65 24.85 2.03
N ARG A 91 -4.75 24.87 2.80
CA ARG A 91 -5.09 23.74 3.69
C ARG A 91 -5.39 22.46 2.91
N VAL A 92 -6.15 22.58 1.82
CA VAL A 92 -6.54 21.42 1.00
C VAL A 92 -5.40 20.96 0.10
N LEU A 93 -4.55 21.88 -0.40
CA LEU A 93 -3.40 21.54 -1.23
C LEU A 93 -2.28 20.86 -0.43
N LEU A 94 -2.18 21.11 0.88
CA LEU A 94 -1.07 20.64 1.70
C LEU A 94 -0.83 19.12 1.62
N PRO A 95 -1.83 18.23 1.74
CA PRO A 95 -1.62 16.79 1.55
C PRO A 95 -1.05 16.44 0.17
N PHE A 96 -1.44 17.13 -0.89
CA PHE A 96 -0.92 16.91 -2.25
C PHE A 96 0.52 17.39 -2.40
N ALA A 97 0.87 18.52 -1.79
CA ALA A 97 2.24 19.00 -1.74
C ALA A 97 3.15 18.04 -0.95
N LEU A 98 2.67 17.51 0.17
CA LEU A 98 3.38 16.49 0.95
C LEU A 98 3.48 15.16 0.19
N PHE A 99 2.47 14.81 -0.63
CA PHE A 99 2.54 13.64 -1.50
C PHE A 99 3.65 13.80 -2.55
N LEU A 100 3.71 14.92 -3.22
CA LEU A 100 4.78 15.24 -4.15
C LEU A 100 6.15 15.21 -3.46
N LEU A 101 6.29 15.85 -2.30
CA LEU A 101 7.55 15.89 -1.55
C LEU A 101 7.99 14.50 -1.10
N GLY A 102 7.07 13.72 -0.51
CA GLY A 102 7.32 12.33 -0.11
C GLY A 102 7.81 11.48 -1.26
N TYR A 103 7.15 11.60 -2.41
CA TYR A 103 7.55 10.92 -3.63
C TYR A 103 8.93 11.36 -4.13
N LEU A 104 9.20 12.67 -4.21
CA LEU A 104 10.49 13.21 -4.70
C LEU A 104 11.68 12.79 -3.81
N VAL A 105 11.43 12.66 -2.51
CA VAL A 105 12.42 12.16 -1.55
C VAL A 105 12.65 10.66 -1.74
N ALA A 106 11.59 9.86 -1.71
CA ALA A 106 11.69 8.40 -1.64
C ALA A 106 12.00 7.73 -3.00
N CYS A 107 11.66 8.35 -4.14
CA CYS A 107 11.92 7.80 -5.47
C CYS A 107 13.41 7.82 -5.87
N ARG A 108 14.28 8.46 -5.05
CA ARG A 108 15.72 8.57 -5.31
C ARG A 108 16.45 7.22 -5.18
N PRO A 109 17.61 7.05 -5.83
CA PRO A 109 18.37 5.79 -5.80
C PRO A 109 19.18 5.65 -4.49
N TRP A 110 18.49 5.66 -3.36
CA TRP A 110 19.06 5.45 -2.03
C TRP A 110 19.72 4.08 -1.91
N SER A 111 20.72 3.94 -1.02
CA SER A 111 21.27 2.64 -0.65
C SER A 111 20.22 1.75 0.01
N GLU A 112 20.41 0.43 0.00
CA GLU A 112 19.48 -0.52 0.64
C GLU A 112 19.29 -0.22 2.13
N TYR A 113 20.36 0.14 2.82
CA TYR A 113 20.32 0.56 4.21
C TYR A 113 19.35 1.75 4.42
N ARG A 114 19.40 2.78 3.55
CA ARG A 114 18.52 3.94 3.70
C ARG A 114 17.07 3.64 3.33
N ILE A 115 16.86 2.82 2.33
CA ILE A 115 15.52 2.31 2.01
C ILE A 115 14.93 1.60 3.24
N SER A 116 15.72 0.76 3.91
CA SER A 116 15.30 0.11 5.16
C SER A 116 15.03 1.13 6.29
N GLN A 117 15.75 2.26 6.34
CA GLN A 117 15.46 3.32 7.31
C GLN A 117 14.14 4.05 7.00
N PHE A 118 13.80 4.30 5.73
CA PHE A 118 12.49 4.81 5.35
C PHE A 118 11.37 3.86 5.78
N GLU A 119 11.50 2.56 5.51
CA GLU A 119 10.50 1.57 5.93
C GLU A 119 10.34 1.53 7.45
N LYS A 120 11.45 1.50 8.19
CA LYS A 120 11.43 1.48 9.66
C LYS A 120 10.81 2.74 10.25
N ALA A 121 11.25 3.91 9.80
CA ALA A 121 10.75 5.19 10.30
C ALA A 121 9.26 5.34 10.02
N LEU A 122 8.81 4.98 8.81
CA LEU A 122 7.40 5.02 8.44
C LEU A 122 6.56 4.03 9.25
N PHE A 123 7.05 2.80 9.45
CA PHE A 123 6.37 1.79 10.26
C PHE A 123 6.23 2.26 11.72
N VAL A 124 7.32 2.73 12.32
CA VAL A 124 7.33 3.23 13.71
C VAL A 124 6.41 4.44 13.87
N ALA A 125 6.49 5.40 12.93
CA ALA A 125 5.62 6.57 12.96
C ALA A 125 4.13 6.19 12.86
N ASN A 126 3.77 5.24 12.00
CA ASN A 126 2.39 4.74 11.88
C ASN A 126 1.92 4.01 13.15
N VAL A 127 2.78 3.21 13.77
CA VAL A 127 2.43 2.54 15.06
C VAL A 127 2.21 3.56 16.16
N ILE A 128 3.12 4.54 16.31
CA ILE A 128 2.97 5.60 17.32
C ILE A 128 1.71 6.42 17.02
N CYS A 129 1.44 6.78 15.76
CA CYS A 129 0.25 7.52 15.37
C CYS A 129 -1.04 6.77 15.74
N LEU A 130 -1.10 5.46 15.49
CA LEU A 130 -2.25 4.65 15.86
C LEU A 130 -2.49 4.63 17.38
N VAL A 131 -1.43 4.41 18.16
CA VAL A 131 -1.50 4.44 19.63
C VAL A 131 -1.87 5.83 20.13
N PHE A 132 -1.22 6.85 19.59
CA PHE A 132 -1.46 8.25 19.97
C PHE A 132 -2.92 8.67 19.68
N THR A 133 -3.44 8.41 18.49
CA THR A 133 -4.81 8.78 18.12
C THR A 133 -5.85 8.02 18.92
N PHE A 134 -5.59 6.76 19.25
CA PHE A 134 -6.44 5.97 20.12
C PHE A 134 -6.48 6.53 21.55
N VAL A 135 -5.30 6.71 22.17
CA VAL A 135 -5.20 7.24 23.54
C VAL A 135 -5.76 8.67 23.61
N TYR A 136 -5.42 9.51 22.62
CA TYR A 136 -5.93 10.87 22.55
C TYR A 136 -7.47 10.91 22.42
N GLY A 137 -8.05 10.03 21.60
CA GLY A 137 -9.50 9.88 21.47
C GLY A 137 -10.16 9.50 22.79
N MET A 138 -9.59 8.51 23.51
CA MET A 138 -10.10 8.06 24.80
C MET A 138 -10.00 9.13 25.90
N VAL A 139 -8.92 9.91 25.91
CA VAL A 139 -8.69 10.94 26.95
C VAL A 139 -9.52 12.20 26.70
N THR A 140 -9.70 12.62 25.45
CA THR A 140 -10.36 13.89 25.12
C THR A 140 -11.87 13.76 24.93
N GLY A 141 -12.35 12.59 24.51
CA GLY A 141 -13.75 12.39 24.17
C GLY A 141 -14.61 11.87 25.33
N GLY A 142 -14.05 11.06 26.18
CA GLY A 142 -14.77 10.40 27.26
C GLY A 142 -15.52 9.13 26.80
N ASP A 143 -15.89 9.01 25.52
CA ASP A 143 -16.61 7.89 24.96
C ASP A 143 -15.85 7.20 23.82
N LEU A 144 -16.17 5.91 23.60
CA LEU A 144 -15.59 5.11 22.50
C LEU A 144 -15.92 5.70 21.10
N GLU A 145 -17.04 6.41 20.98
CA GLU A 145 -17.43 7.07 19.72
C GLU A 145 -16.45 8.17 19.31
N ASP A 146 -15.87 8.89 20.26
CA ASP A 146 -14.92 9.96 20.00
C ASP A 146 -13.60 9.45 19.46
N VAL A 147 -13.21 8.20 19.80
CA VAL A 147 -12.05 7.53 19.21
C VAL A 147 -12.16 7.46 17.70
N ARG A 148 -13.37 7.17 17.17
CA ARG A 148 -13.65 7.11 15.72
C ARG A 148 -13.27 8.39 14.99
N PHE A 149 -13.56 9.56 15.59
CA PHE A 149 -13.30 10.85 14.96
C PHE A 149 -11.82 11.24 14.95
N ARG A 150 -10.99 10.58 15.77
CA ARG A 150 -9.55 10.87 15.87
C ARG A 150 -8.69 9.95 15.01
N ILE A 151 -9.17 8.74 14.69
CA ILE A 151 -8.39 7.74 13.94
C ILE A 151 -8.17 8.20 12.49
N ILE A 152 -6.94 8.04 12.02
CA ILE A 152 -6.56 8.32 10.65
C ILE A 152 -6.59 7.02 9.84
N SER A 153 -7.59 6.89 8.98
CA SER A 153 -7.84 5.71 8.16
C SER A 153 -6.62 5.28 7.33
N VAL A 154 -5.87 6.25 6.80
CA VAL A 154 -4.66 6.01 5.99
C VAL A 154 -3.56 5.35 6.79
N THR A 155 -3.32 5.81 8.02
CA THR A 155 -2.31 5.25 8.92
C THR A 155 -2.69 3.82 9.32
N LEU A 156 -3.94 3.59 9.68
CA LEU A 156 -4.44 2.28 10.08
C LEU A 156 -4.36 1.28 8.92
N LEU A 157 -4.94 1.58 7.76
CA LEU A 157 -4.93 0.70 6.60
C LEU A 157 -3.52 0.53 6.02
N GLY A 158 -2.69 1.57 6.03
CA GLY A 158 -1.29 1.49 5.61
C GLY A 158 -0.47 0.53 6.49
N LEU A 159 -0.66 0.60 7.81
CA LEU A 159 -0.02 -0.30 8.77
C LEU A 159 -0.49 -1.75 8.57
N GLN A 160 -1.80 -1.97 8.46
CA GLN A 160 -2.37 -3.29 8.18
C GLN A 160 -1.87 -3.86 6.86
N GLY A 161 -1.76 -3.04 5.80
CA GLY A 161 -1.21 -3.46 4.52
C GLY A 161 0.22 -4.00 4.64
N VAL A 162 1.10 -3.32 5.37
CA VAL A 162 2.47 -3.78 5.61
C VAL A 162 2.50 -5.08 6.44
N LEU A 163 1.67 -5.18 7.48
CA LEU A 163 1.59 -6.37 8.32
C LEU A 163 1.01 -7.57 7.57
N LEU A 164 -0.02 -7.38 6.74
CA LEU A 164 -0.57 -8.40 5.85
C LEU A 164 0.49 -8.90 4.84
N HIS A 165 1.37 -8.01 4.35
CA HIS A 165 2.52 -8.46 3.55
C HIS A 165 3.42 -9.41 4.34
N GLU A 166 3.80 -9.05 5.58
CA GLU A 166 4.68 -9.91 6.39
C GLU A 166 4.03 -11.27 6.67
N PHE A 167 2.74 -11.31 7.00
CA PHE A 167 2.04 -12.55 7.34
C PHE A 167 1.73 -13.44 6.13
N ILE A 168 1.16 -12.86 5.07
CA ILE A 168 0.63 -13.63 3.94
C ILE A 168 1.70 -13.85 2.87
N VAL A 169 2.47 -12.80 2.55
CA VAL A 169 3.40 -12.82 1.43
C VAL A 169 4.76 -13.31 1.85
N ALA A 170 5.33 -12.75 2.94
CA ALA A 170 6.64 -13.11 3.46
C ALA A 170 6.61 -14.31 4.42
N LYS A 171 5.43 -14.65 4.96
CA LYS A 171 5.22 -15.73 5.96
C LYS A 171 6.09 -15.55 7.20
N ARG A 172 6.25 -14.32 7.66
CA ARG A 172 7.03 -13.96 8.83
C ARG A 172 6.10 -13.52 9.94
N PHE A 173 6.23 -14.15 11.09
CA PHE A 173 5.45 -13.86 12.28
C PHE A 173 6.42 -13.50 13.41
N SER A 174 6.17 -12.37 14.07
CA SER A 174 6.82 -12.04 15.33
C SER A 174 5.72 -11.64 16.33
N PHE A 175 5.96 -11.84 17.60
CA PHE A 175 5.00 -11.46 18.65
C PHE A 175 4.61 -9.98 18.52
N PHE A 176 5.59 -9.11 18.30
CA PHE A 176 5.35 -7.68 18.14
C PHE A 176 4.44 -7.37 16.94
N THR A 177 4.72 -7.94 15.75
CA THR A 177 3.90 -7.67 14.57
C THR A 177 2.46 -8.20 14.71
N VAL A 178 2.30 -9.35 15.36
CA VAL A 178 0.98 -9.91 15.66
C VAL A 178 0.23 -9.03 16.66
N ALA A 179 0.89 -8.56 17.72
CA ALA A 179 0.29 -7.66 18.70
C ALA A 179 -0.14 -6.32 18.08
N VAL A 180 0.70 -5.72 17.22
CA VAL A 180 0.36 -4.48 16.50
C VAL A 180 -0.83 -4.69 15.54
N PHE A 181 -0.87 -5.83 14.84
CA PHE A 181 -1.99 -6.14 13.96
C PHE A 181 -3.28 -6.34 14.76
N ALA A 182 -3.24 -7.13 15.83
CA ALA A 182 -4.39 -7.34 16.70
C ALA A 182 -4.90 -6.01 17.27
N PHE A 183 -4.00 -5.15 17.74
CA PHE A 183 -4.38 -3.82 18.21
C PHE A 183 -5.02 -2.98 17.10
N SER A 184 -4.47 -3.01 15.87
CA SER A 184 -5.06 -2.27 14.74
C SER A 184 -6.48 -2.76 14.40
N VAL A 185 -6.73 -4.07 14.48
CA VAL A 185 -8.07 -4.66 14.27
C VAL A 185 -9.02 -4.26 15.41
N ILE A 186 -8.55 -4.26 16.67
CA ILE A 186 -9.37 -3.82 17.81
C ILE A 186 -9.77 -2.35 17.60
N VAL A 187 -8.82 -1.47 17.27
CA VAL A 187 -9.11 -0.05 17.01
C VAL A 187 -10.08 0.12 15.83
N GLU A 188 -9.95 -0.68 14.78
CA GLU A 188 -10.86 -0.69 13.64
C GLU A 188 -12.28 -1.08 14.05
N LEU A 189 -12.44 -2.14 14.82
CA LEU A 189 -13.75 -2.58 15.33
C LEU A 189 -14.38 -1.56 16.27
N LEU A 190 -13.60 -0.95 17.17
CA LEU A 190 -14.07 0.10 18.07
C LEU A 190 -14.46 1.38 17.34
N SER A 191 -13.83 1.65 16.17
CA SER A 191 -14.16 2.84 15.35
C SER A 191 -15.55 2.76 14.70
N VAL A 192 -16.22 1.62 14.69
CA VAL A 192 -17.52 1.38 14.05
C VAL A 192 -17.61 1.97 12.63
N THR A 193 -16.54 1.79 11.84
CA THR A 193 -16.43 2.37 10.50
C THR A 193 -16.44 1.30 9.42
N ARG A 194 -17.60 1.09 8.77
CA ARG A 194 -17.82 0.05 7.72
C ARG A 194 -16.75 0.09 6.61
N SER A 195 -16.38 1.28 6.18
CA SER A 195 -15.42 1.47 5.08
C SER A 195 -14.00 1.03 5.43
N LEU A 196 -13.59 1.06 6.70
CA LEU A 196 -12.31 0.52 7.13
C LEU A 196 -12.27 -1.00 6.97
N LEU A 197 -13.32 -1.71 7.41
CA LEU A 197 -13.42 -3.16 7.22
C LEU A 197 -13.34 -3.56 5.74
N VAL A 198 -14.06 -2.85 4.87
CA VAL A 198 -13.99 -3.09 3.42
C VAL A 198 -12.57 -2.81 2.90
N GLY A 199 -11.91 -1.75 3.39
CA GLY A 199 -10.53 -1.44 3.08
C GLY A 199 -9.56 -2.54 3.50
N THR A 200 -9.71 -3.08 4.71
CA THR A 200 -8.91 -4.20 5.23
C THR A 200 -9.12 -5.48 4.42
N ILE A 201 -10.37 -5.78 4.04
CA ILE A 201 -10.69 -6.92 3.17
C ILE A 201 -10.01 -6.75 1.80
N LEU A 202 -10.06 -5.55 1.21
CA LEU A 202 -9.39 -5.27 -0.06
C LEU A 202 -7.88 -5.47 0.05
N LEU A 203 -7.24 -4.95 1.09
CA LEU A 203 -5.81 -5.14 1.34
C LEU A 203 -5.46 -6.62 1.53
N PHE A 204 -6.30 -7.36 2.24
CA PHE A 204 -6.15 -8.80 2.38
C PHE A 204 -6.20 -9.51 1.01
N LEU A 205 -7.16 -9.17 0.14
CA LEU A 205 -7.26 -9.72 -1.22
C LEU A 205 -6.03 -9.38 -2.06
N VAL A 206 -5.52 -8.15 -1.96
CA VAL A 206 -4.27 -7.74 -2.62
C VAL A 206 -3.08 -8.55 -2.11
N ALA A 207 -2.94 -8.76 -0.80
CA ALA A 207 -1.87 -9.57 -0.22
C ALA A 207 -1.95 -11.04 -0.69
N MET A 208 -3.17 -11.60 -0.72
CA MET A 208 -3.42 -12.94 -1.27
C MET A 208 -3.02 -13.03 -2.73
N ALA A 209 -3.40 -12.06 -3.56
CA ALA A 209 -3.06 -12.00 -4.97
C ALA A 209 -1.54 -11.84 -5.20
N LEU A 210 -0.84 -11.08 -4.36
CA LEU A 210 0.63 -10.98 -4.37
C LEU A 210 1.32 -12.30 -3.98
N SER A 211 0.71 -13.04 -3.05
CA SER A 211 1.28 -14.30 -2.56
C SER A 211 1.07 -15.49 -3.49
N ALA A 212 0.01 -15.46 -4.30
CA ALA A 212 -0.48 -16.59 -5.03
C ALA A 212 0.27 -16.85 -6.35
N PRO A 213 0.71 -18.08 -6.64
CA PRO A 213 1.29 -18.44 -7.92
C PRO A 213 0.24 -18.49 -9.05
N SER A 214 -1.01 -18.80 -8.74
CA SER A 214 -2.10 -18.92 -9.70
C SER A 214 -3.43 -18.42 -9.13
N LEU A 215 -4.41 -18.15 -10.02
CA LEU A 215 -5.75 -17.72 -9.61
C LEU A 215 -6.49 -18.80 -8.78
N GLN A 216 -6.31 -20.07 -9.13
CA GLN A 216 -6.88 -21.20 -8.36
C GLN A 216 -6.36 -21.24 -6.92
N TYR A 217 -5.11 -20.86 -6.71
CA TYR A 217 -4.54 -20.75 -5.37
C TYR A 217 -5.22 -19.62 -4.58
N VAL A 218 -5.51 -18.48 -5.22
CA VAL A 218 -6.26 -17.37 -4.59
C VAL A 218 -7.61 -17.85 -4.09
N TRP A 219 -8.37 -18.57 -4.91
CA TRP A 219 -9.69 -19.10 -4.53
C TRP A 219 -9.62 -20.10 -3.37
N ARG A 220 -8.67 -21.03 -3.39
CA ARG A 220 -8.49 -21.99 -2.28
C ARG A 220 -8.07 -21.29 -0.98
N ALA A 221 -7.23 -20.29 -1.09
CA ALA A 221 -6.81 -19.51 0.06
C ALA A 221 -7.97 -18.62 0.57
N ALA A 222 -8.74 -17.99 -0.33
CA ALA A 222 -9.93 -17.22 0.04
C ALA A 222 -10.97 -18.09 0.77
N ALA A 223 -11.20 -19.33 0.31
CA ALA A 223 -12.09 -20.26 1.00
C ALA A 223 -11.63 -20.58 2.44
N ARG A 224 -10.31 -20.82 2.65
CA ARG A 224 -9.76 -21.03 3.99
C ARG A 224 -9.89 -19.78 4.87
N THR A 225 -9.77 -18.62 4.28
CA THR A 225 -9.91 -17.33 4.99
C THR A 225 -11.35 -17.06 5.35
N LEU A 226 -12.31 -17.43 4.50
CA LEU A 226 -13.72 -17.37 4.85
C LEU A 226 -14.04 -18.22 6.09
N ILE A 227 -13.46 -19.41 6.19
CA ILE A 227 -13.56 -20.26 7.38
C ILE A 227 -12.94 -19.57 8.61
N ALA A 228 -11.72 -19.04 8.47
CA ALA A 228 -11.08 -18.28 9.55
C ALA A 228 -11.87 -17.01 9.91
N GLY A 229 -12.43 -16.32 8.91
CA GLY A 229 -13.33 -15.18 9.09
C GLY A 229 -14.61 -15.55 9.83
N ALA A 230 -15.20 -16.69 9.53
CA ALA A 230 -16.38 -17.19 10.24
C ALA A 230 -16.07 -17.52 11.72
N VAL A 231 -14.89 -18.09 11.99
CA VAL A 231 -14.42 -18.32 13.36
C VAL A 231 -14.20 -16.99 14.09
N LEU A 232 -13.55 -16.01 13.44
CA LEU A 232 -13.35 -14.67 13.99
C LEU A 232 -14.68 -13.95 14.22
N ALA A 233 -15.64 -14.09 13.31
CA ALA A 233 -16.99 -13.54 13.48
C ALA A 233 -17.71 -14.19 14.68
N GLY A 234 -17.51 -15.49 14.90
CA GLY A 234 -18.03 -16.17 16.10
C GLY A 234 -17.39 -15.62 17.39
N VAL A 235 -16.07 -15.44 17.39
CA VAL A 235 -15.35 -14.81 18.53
C VAL A 235 -15.79 -13.37 18.74
N ALA A 236 -15.97 -12.59 17.65
CA ALA A 236 -16.49 -11.23 17.72
C ALA A 236 -17.93 -11.19 18.24
N GLY A 237 -18.77 -12.18 17.86
CA GLY A 237 -20.12 -12.34 18.43
C GLY A 237 -20.10 -12.57 19.94
N ILE A 238 -19.17 -13.41 20.43
CA ILE A 238 -18.99 -13.61 21.88
C ILE A 238 -18.48 -12.32 22.55
N ALA A 239 -17.55 -11.60 21.92
CA ALA A 239 -17.05 -10.32 22.42
C ALA A 239 -18.15 -9.24 22.44
N ALA A 240 -19.07 -9.25 21.46
CA ALA A 240 -20.21 -8.34 21.42
C ALA A 240 -21.17 -8.52 22.61
N LEU A 241 -21.27 -9.74 23.15
CA LEU A 241 -21.97 -9.99 24.40
C LEU A 241 -21.30 -9.33 25.61
N SER A 242 -19.98 -9.14 25.55
CA SER A 242 -19.19 -8.48 26.61
C SER A 242 -19.16 -6.96 26.47
N PHE A 243 -19.42 -6.42 25.27
CA PHE A 243 -19.45 -4.99 24.96
C PHE A 243 -20.74 -4.63 24.21
N PRO A 244 -21.90 -4.62 24.87
CA PRO A 244 -23.22 -4.45 24.24
C PRO A 244 -23.35 -3.10 23.52
N THR A 245 -22.77 -2.02 24.04
CA THR A 245 -22.80 -0.68 23.42
C THR A 245 -22.14 -0.66 22.04
N VAL A 246 -20.96 -1.29 21.91
CA VAL A 246 -20.26 -1.39 20.62
C VAL A 246 -21.06 -2.24 19.62
N ALA A 247 -21.67 -3.33 20.10
CA ALA A 247 -22.51 -4.19 19.27
C ALA A 247 -23.78 -3.44 18.80
N GLU A 248 -24.39 -2.66 19.65
CA GLU A 248 -25.55 -1.81 19.33
C GLU A 248 -25.19 -0.77 18.25
N HIS A 249 -24.07 -0.06 18.41
CA HIS A 249 -23.60 0.90 17.41
C HIS A 249 -23.30 0.23 16.05
N TRP A 250 -22.73 -0.99 16.03
CA TRP A 250 -22.56 -1.74 14.80
C TRP A 250 -23.89 -2.11 14.17
N THR A 251 -24.87 -2.57 14.97
CA THR A 251 -26.21 -2.89 14.50
C THR A 251 -26.89 -1.68 13.88
N GLN A 252 -26.91 -0.55 14.59
CA GLN A 252 -27.43 0.72 14.07
C GLN A 252 -26.75 1.15 12.76
N ARG A 253 -25.43 0.94 12.65
CA ARG A 253 -24.70 1.27 11.42
C ARG A 253 -24.96 0.34 10.25
N ILE A 254 -25.11 -0.96 10.52
CA ILE A 254 -25.40 -1.95 9.47
C ILE A 254 -26.81 -1.77 8.95
N PHE A 255 -27.76 -1.52 9.84
CA PHE A 255 -29.18 -1.39 9.53
C PHE A 255 -29.66 0.07 9.45
N ALA A 256 -28.74 1.03 9.29
CA ALA A 256 -29.06 2.46 9.26
C ALA A 256 -30.10 2.85 8.20
N SER A 257 -30.24 2.08 7.13
CA SER A 257 -31.29 2.30 6.13
C SER A 257 -32.69 1.92 6.61
N GLU A 258 -32.81 1.00 7.56
CA GLU A 258 -34.10 0.55 8.09
C GLU A 258 -34.71 1.57 9.08
N GLU A 259 -33.84 2.40 9.67
CA GLU A 259 -34.26 3.45 10.64
C GLU A 259 -34.70 4.75 9.95
N THR A 260 -34.56 4.87 8.62
CA THR A 260 -34.92 6.07 7.88
C THR A 260 -36.28 5.96 7.22
N VAL A 261 -37.01 7.07 7.15
CA VAL A 261 -38.32 7.15 6.48
C VAL A 261 -38.24 6.72 5.01
N THR A 262 -37.10 6.95 4.37
CA THR A 262 -36.89 6.67 2.94
C THR A 262 -36.29 5.29 2.67
N GLY A 263 -35.92 4.53 3.71
CA GLY A 263 -35.26 3.24 3.56
C GLY A 263 -33.83 3.33 2.98
N LYS A 264 -33.23 4.52 2.97
CA LYS A 264 -31.89 4.75 2.41
C LYS A 264 -30.89 5.12 3.52
N ASP A 265 -29.63 4.65 3.39
CA ASP A 265 -28.57 4.98 4.34
C ASP A 265 -28.18 6.47 4.23
N PRO A 266 -28.37 7.29 5.27
CA PRO A 266 -28.11 8.72 5.24
C PRO A 266 -26.66 9.06 4.87
N THR A 267 -25.71 8.27 5.36
CA THR A 267 -24.28 8.47 5.04
C THR A 267 -23.98 8.29 3.54
N THR A 268 -24.65 7.35 2.91
CA THR A 268 -24.52 7.13 1.47
C THR A 268 -25.16 8.26 0.69
N ILE A 269 -26.36 8.70 1.09
CA ILE A 269 -27.10 9.77 0.41
C ILE A 269 -26.37 11.11 0.52
N THR A 270 -25.85 11.48 1.70
CA THR A 270 -25.08 12.73 1.86
C THR A 270 -23.84 12.75 0.95
N ARG A 271 -23.14 11.63 0.81
CA ARG A 271 -21.98 11.52 -0.11
C ARG A 271 -22.39 11.61 -1.57
N LEU A 272 -23.51 11.00 -1.96
CA LEU A 272 -24.04 11.12 -3.31
C LEU A 272 -24.47 12.56 -3.62
N ALA A 273 -25.11 13.24 -2.65
CA ALA A 273 -25.51 14.64 -2.78
C ALA A 273 -24.30 15.56 -2.95
N GLU A 274 -23.24 15.34 -2.17
CA GLU A 274 -21.95 16.04 -2.31
C GLU A 274 -21.31 15.79 -3.68
N MET A 275 -21.18 14.54 -4.08
CA MET A 275 -20.58 14.16 -5.36
C MET A 275 -21.35 14.73 -6.54
N ARG A 276 -22.67 14.79 -6.45
CA ARG A 276 -23.52 15.33 -7.50
C ARG A 276 -23.31 16.82 -7.66
N ASP A 277 -23.27 17.58 -6.56
CA ASP A 277 -23.01 19.00 -6.60
C ASP A 277 -21.62 19.33 -7.17
N GLN A 278 -20.58 18.61 -6.72
CA GLN A 278 -19.21 18.74 -7.26
C GLN A 278 -19.17 18.44 -8.77
N TYR A 279 -19.88 17.41 -9.22
CA TYR A 279 -19.96 17.05 -10.63
C TYR A 279 -20.70 18.13 -11.45
N ASP A 280 -21.83 18.63 -10.95
CA ASP A 280 -22.61 19.66 -11.62
C ASP A 280 -21.82 20.96 -11.74
N GLN A 281 -21.09 21.37 -10.70
CA GLN A 281 -20.23 22.55 -10.74
C GLN A 281 -19.09 22.42 -11.75
N VAL A 282 -18.37 21.28 -11.77
CA VAL A 282 -17.24 21.10 -12.71
C VAL A 282 -17.70 21.00 -14.15
N THR A 283 -18.91 20.52 -14.40
CA THR A 283 -19.47 20.40 -15.77
C THR A 283 -20.28 21.62 -16.21
N ALA A 284 -20.43 22.61 -15.35
CA ALA A 284 -21.21 23.84 -15.64
C ALA A 284 -20.59 24.67 -16.77
N SER A 285 -19.28 24.65 -16.95
CA SER A 285 -18.61 25.36 -18.04
C SER A 285 -17.42 24.53 -18.61
N PRO A 286 -17.03 24.77 -19.88
CA PRO A 286 -15.81 24.16 -20.43
C PRO A 286 -14.54 24.52 -19.64
N GLU A 287 -14.49 25.70 -19.05
CA GLU A 287 -13.38 26.19 -18.25
C GLU A 287 -13.22 25.37 -16.97
N THR A 288 -14.28 25.20 -16.19
CA THR A 288 -14.27 24.38 -14.97
C THR A 288 -14.05 22.91 -15.28
N LEU A 289 -14.57 22.41 -16.41
CA LEU A 289 -14.32 21.04 -16.85
C LEU A 289 -12.83 20.79 -17.17
N LEU A 290 -12.15 21.75 -17.78
CA LEU A 290 -10.73 21.62 -18.14
C LEU A 290 -9.80 21.84 -16.95
N PHE A 291 -10.02 22.91 -16.18
CA PHE A 291 -9.08 23.37 -15.14
C PHE A 291 -9.54 23.04 -13.72
N GLY A 292 -10.81 22.70 -13.52
CA GLY A 292 -11.43 22.48 -12.22
C GLY A 292 -11.94 23.77 -11.57
N ALA A 293 -12.67 23.59 -10.47
CA ALA A 293 -13.12 24.69 -9.61
C ALA A 293 -12.02 25.14 -8.62
N GLY A 294 -10.92 24.42 -8.52
CA GLY A 294 -9.81 24.69 -7.62
C GLY A 294 -9.93 23.97 -6.27
N TYR A 295 -8.78 23.76 -5.63
CA TYR A 295 -8.75 23.22 -4.27
C TYR A 295 -9.28 24.27 -3.28
N GLY A 296 -10.10 23.82 -2.32
CA GLY A 296 -10.72 24.71 -1.34
C GLY A 296 -11.91 25.52 -1.87
N HIS A 297 -12.37 25.22 -3.09
CA HIS A 297 -13.62 25.76 -3.60
C HIS A 297 -14.81 25.20 -2.83
N TYR A 298 -15.85 26.04 -2.65
CA TYR A 298 -17.04 25.67 -1.90
C TYR A 298 -17.96 24.76 -2.73
N TYR A 299 -18.49 23.74 -2.06
CA TYR A 299 -19.54 22.88 -2.59
C TYR A 299 -20.62 22.64 -1.52
N ARG A 300 -21.78 22.19 -1.96
CA ARG A 300 -22.97 21.96 -1.14
C ARG A 300 -23.48 20.56 -1.34
N TYR A 301 -24.65 20.29 -0.82
CA TYR A 301 -25.38 19.08 -1.16
C TYR A 301 -26.37 19.38 -2.27
N SER A 302 -26.41 18.55 -3.32
CA SER A 302 -27.36 18.72 -4.43
C SER A 302 -28.80 18.62 -3.95
N PRO A 303 -29.66 19.61 -4.25
CA PRO A 303 -31.06 19.63 -3.83
C PRO A 303 -31.87 18.41 -4.25
N ALA A 304 -31.42 17.71 -5.30
CA ALA A 304 -32.07 16.49 -5.77
C ALA A 304 -32.15 15.39 -4.71
N TYR A 305 -31.30 15.43 -3.67
CA TYR A 305 -31.25 14.44 -2.58
C TYR A 305 -31.93 14.90 -1.29
N LEU A 306 -32.50 16.12 -1.26
CA LEU A 306 -33.24 16.62 -0.09
C LEU A 306 -34.39 15.69 0.31
N PRO A 307 -35.23 15.17 -0.63
CA PRO A 307 -36.31 14.24 -0.26
C PRO A 307 -35.80 12.95 0.38
N ASP A 308 -34.63 12.48 -0.03
CA ASP A 308 -34.02 11.24 0.50
C ASP A 308 -33.46 11.41 1.90
N LEU A 309 -33.22 12.63 2.36
CA LEU A 309 -32.75 12.99 3.70
C LEU A 309 -33.85 13.52 4.60
N ALA A 310 -35.10 13.45 4.14
CA ALA A 310 -36.28 13.91 4.92
C ALA A 310 -36.32 13.18 6.28
N GLY A 311 -36.50 13.95 7.34
CA GLY A 311 -36.51 13.48 8.72
C GLY A 311 -35.13 13.26 9.36
N GLN A 312 -34.02 13.35 8.58
CA GLN A 312 -32.66 13.23 9.08
C GLN A 312 -31.96 14.60 9.22
N ILE A 313 -32.18 15.46 8.26
CA ILE A 313 -31.65 16.84 8.24
C ILE A 313 -32.81 17.79 7.98
N SER A 314 -32.87 18.88 8.72
CA SER A 314 -33.87 19.92 8.41
C SER A 314 -33.55 20.60 7.08
N GLU A 315 -34.57 21.07 6.36
CA GLU A 315 -34.38 21.80 5.10
C GLU A 315 -33.47 23.01 5.28
N LYS A 316 -33.59 23.72 6.40
CA LYS A 316 -32.73 24.85 6.75
C LYS A 316 -31.27 24.44 6.90
N ASP A 317 -31.02 23.36 7.62
CA ASP A 317 -29.65 22.88 7.84
C ASP A 317 -29.05 22.31 6.54
N PHE A 318 -29.86 21.64 5.72
CA PHE A 318 -29.43 21.15 4.41
C PHE A 318 -28.92 22.30 3.50
N TYR A 319 -29.66 23.38 3.37
CA TYR A 319 -29.23 24.53 2.57
C TYR A 319 -28.12 25.36 3.22
N ALA A 320 -27.92 25.23 4.53
CA ALA A 320 -26.83 25.88 5.24
C ALA A 320 -25.47 25.19 5.02
N ILE A 321 -25.47 23.96 4.50
CA ILE A 321 -24.22 23.21 4.24
C ILE A 321 -23.43 23.94 3.16
N ASN A 322 -22.19 24.30 3.49
CA ASN A 322 -21.25 24.97 2.60
C ASN A 322 -19.84 24.52 2.97
N GLU A 323 -19.36 23.46 2.29
CA GLU A 323 -18.11 22.79 2.59
C GLU A 323 -17.02 23.24 1.62
N TRP A 324 -15.80 23.32 2.10
CA TRP A 324 -14.61 23.65 1.30
C TRP A 324 -13.49 22.61 1.41
N ALA A 325 -13.60 21.71 2.37
CA ALA A 325 -12.61 20.68 2.61
C ALA A 325 -12.53 19.67 1.44
N ALA A 326 -11.53 18.82 1.45
CA ALA A 326 -11.45 17.75 0.47
C ALA A 326 -12.67 16.82 0.58
N GLY A 327 -13.46 16.74 -0.48
CA GLY A 327 -14.69 15.96 -0.54
C GLY A 327 -14.47 14.47 -0.23
N HIS A 328 -15.54 13.78 0.17
CA HIS A 328 -15.44 12.38 0.59
C HIS A 328 -15.03 11.42 -0.54
N ASN A 329 -15.42 11.68 -1.78
CA ASN A 329 -15.03 10.87 -2.91
C ASN A 329 -13.77 11.40 -3.58
N PHE A 330 -12.67 10.66 -3.47
CA PHE A 330 -11.38 11.03 -4.02
C PHE A 330 -11.40 11.30 -5.53
N TRP A 331 -12.10 10.49 -6.29
CA TRP A 331 -12.09 10.53 -7.76
C TRP A 331 -12.87 11.74 -8.28
N VAL A 332 -14.08 11.93 -7.76
CA VAL A 332 -14.94 13.07 -8.12
C VAL A 332 -14.31 14.37 -7.64
N TYR A 333 -13.75 14.36 -6.42
CA TYR A 333 -13.08 15.55 -5.89
C TYR A 333 -11.85 15.94 -6.72
N GLN A 334 -11.07 14.97 -7.23
CA GLN A 334 -9.94 15.30 -8.10
C GLN A 334 -10.40 15.90 -9.43
N LEU A 335 -11.49 15.42 -10.00
CA LEU A 335 -12.10 16.02 -11.18
C LEU A 335 -12.61 17.42 -10.86
N PHE A 336 -13.31 17.60 -9.75
CA PHE A 336 -13.85 18.88 -9.29
C PHE A 336 -12.73 19.92 -9.07
N ALA A 337 -11.69 19.56 -8.32
CA ALA A 337 -10.64 20.50 -7.94
C ALA A 337 -9.65 20.82 -9.08
N GLY A 338 -9.33 19.85 -9.95
CA GLY A 338 -8.28 20.02 -10.97
C GLY A 338 -8.74 19.81 -12.41
N GLY A 339 -10.02 19.51 -12.62
CA GLY A 339 -10.57 19.24 -13.94
C GLY A 339 -9.92 18.06 -14.66
N LEU A 340 -10.14 17.98 -15.95
CA LEU A 340 -9.57 16.93 -16.80
C LEU A 340 -8.05 17.07 -16.95
N LEU A 341 -7.52 18.31 -16.98
CA LEU A 341 -6.10 18.53 -17.24
C LEU A 341 -5.23 18.30 -16.00
N PHE A 342 -5.64 18.81 -14.85
CA PHE A 342 -4.80 18.83 -13.65
C PHE A 342 -5.22 17.81 -12.59
N GLY A 343 -6.52 17.46 -12.53
CA GLY A 343 -7.06 16.58 -11.49
C GLY A 343 -6.89 15.10 -11.78
N ILE A 344 -7.23 14.63 -12.98
CA ILE A 344 -7.36 13.21 -13.29
C ILE A 344 -6.02 12.51 -13.56
N ALA A 345 -5.02 13.24 -14.05
CA ALA A 345 -3.73 12.65 -14.45
C ALA A 345 -3.02 11.95 -13.27
N MET A 346 -3.04 12.53 -12.07
CA MET A 346 -2.37 12.00 -10.90
C MET A 346 -3.00 10.69 -10.40
N PRO A 347 -4.31 10.58 -10.13
CA PRO A 347 -4.94 9.32 -9.74
C PRO A 347 -4.73 8.22 -10.78
N LEU A 348 -4.93 8.48 -12.06
CA LEU A 348 -4.73 7.47 -13.12
C LEU A 348 -3.28 7.00 -13.20
N ALA A 349 -2.31 7.92 -13.18
CA ALA A 349 -0.90 7.58 -13.24
C ALA A 349 -0.44 6.75 -12.02
N THR A 350 -0.92 7.09 -10.83
CA THR A 350 -0.56 6.38 -9.59
C THR A 350 -1.18 4.98 -9.54
N LEU A 351 -2.43 4.82 -9.98
CA LEU A 351 -3.06 3.49 -10.12
C LEU A 351 -2.36 2.64 -11.19
N ALA A 352 -2.03 3.22 -12.33
CA ALA A 352 -1.27 2.52 -13.36
C ALA A 352 0.09 2.06 -12.83
N ALA A 353 0.78 2.92 -12.06
CA ALA A 353 2.04 2.55 -11.41
C ALA A 353 1.86 1.39 -10.41
N LEU A 354 0.79 1.42 -9.60
CA LEU A 354 0.45 0.34 -8.68
C LEU A 354 0.24 -0.97 -9.45
N ALA A 355 -0.54 -0.95 -10.51
CA ALA A 355 -0.81 -2.12 -11.34
C ALA A 355 0.48 -2.66 -12.00
N ILE A 356 1.30 -1.80 -12.60
CA ILE A 356 2.57 -2.19 -13.23
C ILE A 356 3.49 -2.85 -12.19
N CYS A 357 3.65 -2.23 -11.02
CA CYS A 357 4.51 -2.76 -9.96
C CYS A 357 3.95 -4.07 -9.38
N PHE A 358 2.64 -4.21 -9.23
CA PHE A 358 1.96 -5.42 -8.79
C PHE A 358 2.23 -6.61 -9.73
N PHE A 359 2.01 -6.44 -11.04
CA PHE A 359 2.26 -7.50 -12.01
C PHE A 359 3.75 -7.82 -12.16
N ALA A 360 4.62 -6.80 -12.10
CA ALA A 360 6.05 -6.99 -12.10
C ALA A 360 6.54 -7.76 -10.87
N TYR A 361 6.02 -7.45 -9.67
CA TYR A 361 6.31 -8.18 -8.45
C TYR A 361 5.96 -9.66 -8.58
N ARG A 362 4.74 -9.98 -9.04
CA ARG A 362 4.31 -11.36 -9.25
C ARG A 362 5.22 -12.12 -10.22
N TYR A 363 5.56 -11.47 -11.35
CA TYR A 363 6.49 -12.05 -12.33
C TYR A 363 7.87 -12.29 -11.73
N TRP A 364 8.45 -11.31 -11.05
CA TRP A 364 9.80 -11.45 -10.47
C TRP A 364 9.84 -12.47 -9.33
N ARG A 365 8.77 -12.54 -8.54
CA ARG A 365 8.66 -13.55 -7.49
C ARG A 365 8.67 -14.97 -8.05
N SER A 366 8.10 -15.21 -9.23
CA SER A 366 8.13 -16.54 -9.87
C SER A 366 9.49 -16.87 -10.51
N VAL A 367 10.26 -15.86 -10.95
CA VAL A 367 11.51 -16.06 -11.68
C VAL A 367 12.74 -15.97 -10.76
N VAL A 368 12.75 -15.02 -9.81
CA VAL A 368 13.88 -14.74 -8.90
C VAL A 368 13.33 -14.42 -7.49
N PRO A 369 12.81 -15.41 -6.76
CA PRO A 369 12.18 -15.21 -5.45
C PRO A 369 13.13 -14.61 -4.39
N ASP A 370 14.43 -14.90 -4.50
CA ASP A 370 15.46 -14.48 -3.53
C ASP A 370 16.06 -13.09 -3.84
N ALA A 371 15.45 -12.30 -4.73
CA ALA A 371 15.93 -10.95 -5.01
C ALA A 371 15.81 -10.05 -3.76
N PRO A 372 16.92 -9.46 -3.26
CA PRO A 372 16.93 -8.80 -1.94
C PRO A 372 15.97 -7.62 -1.81
N MET A 373 15.66 -6.94 -2.92
CA MET A 373 14.72 -5.80 -2.93
C MET A 373 13.26 -6.19 -3.20
N LEU A 374 12.98 -7.47 -3.46
CA LEU A 374 11.62 -7.92 -3.75
C LEU A 374 10.67 -7.76 -2.55
N PRO A 375 11.05 -8.11 -1.30
CA PRO A 375 10.20 -7.85 -0.14
C PRO A 375 9.90 -6.36 0.07
N VAL A 376 10.86 -5.48 -0.19
CA VAL A 376 10.66 -4.01 -0.11
C VAL A 376 9.61 -3.56 -1.11
N LEU A 377 9.69 -4.05 -2.37
CA LEU A 377 8.67 -3.75 -3.37
C LEU A 377 7.28 -4.24 -2.94
N GLY A 378 7.19 -5.44 -2.38
CA GLY A 378 5.92 -5.99 -1.90
C GLY A 378 5.31 -5.15 -0.77
N ARG A 379 6.10 -4.74 0.23
CA ARG A 379 5.62 -3.85 1.31
C ARG A 379 5.19 -2.48 0.78
N ALA A 380 5.97 -1.91 -0.14
CA ALA A 380 5.63 -0.61 -0.74
C ALA A 380 4.34 -0.69 -1.57
N ILE A 381 4.10 -1.78 -2.32
CA ILE A 381 2.84 -2.04 -3.02
C ILE A 381 1.68 -2.11 -2.03
N MET A 382 1.82 -2.88 -0.94
CA MET A 382 0.75 -3.04 0.06
C MET A 382 0.43 -1.74 0.78
N LEU A 383 1.46 -0.98 1.16
CA LEU A 383 1.30 0.34 1.77
C LEU A 383 0.60 1.33 0.82
N PHE A 384 0.98 1.32 -0.47
CA PHE A 384 0.35 2.21 -1.45
C PHE A 384 -1.06 1.74 -1.85
N ALA A 385 -1.35 0.43 -1.80
CA ALA A 385 -2.70 -0.12 -2.00
C ALA A 385 -3.71 0.36 -0.94
N ALA A 386 -3.24 0.87 0.21
CA ALA A 386 -4.10 1.54 1.18
C ALA A 386 -4.76 2.82 0.62
N LEU A 387 -4.20 3.46 -0.43
CA LEU A 387 -4.83 4.61 -1.08
C LEU A 387 -6.19 4.23 -1.72
N PRO A 388 -6.28 3.30 -2.68
CA PRO A 388 -7.58 2.87 -3.20
C PRO A 388 -8.46 2.20 -2.13
N ALA A 389 -7.89 1.53 -1.12
CA ALA A 389 -8.65 0.95 -0.03
C ALA A 389 -9.34 2.03 0.83
N THR A 390 -8.65 3.11 1.15
CA THR A 390 -9.21 4.25 1.90
C THR A 390 -10.25 5.00 1.07
N SER A 391 -10.05 5.08 -0.28
CA SER A 391 -10.96 5.83 -1.16
C SER A 391 -12.38 5.26 -1.25
N ILE A 392 -12.60 4.04 -0.73
CA ILE A 392 -13.94 3.44 -0.64
C ILE A 392 -14.82 4.22 0.36
N GLY A 393 -14.23 4.70 1.44
CA GLY A 393 -14.97 5.32 2.52
C GLY A 393 -14.74 6.79 2.74
N GLY A 394 -13.78 7.38 2.04
CA GLY A 394 -13.43 8.79 2.18
C GLY A 394 -12.28 9.19 1.28
N ASN A 395 -11.90 10.45 1.34
CA ASN A 395 -10.76 10.95 0.59
C ASN A 395 -9.44 10.56 1.28
N PRO A 396 -8.60 9.71 0.64
CA PRO A 396 -7.32 9.30 1.23
C PRO A 396 -6.33 10.45 1.42
N LEU A 397 -6.50 11.56 0.69
CA LEU A 397 -5.69 12.77 0.80
C LEU A 397 -6.39 13.89 1.58
N GLY A 398 -7.48 13.59 2.30
CA GLY A 398 -8.13 14.53 3.22
C GLY A 398 -7.28 14.81 4.47
N PRO A 399 -6.78 13.79 5.20
CA PRO A 399 -5.91 14.00 6.35
C PRO A 399 -4.56 14.60 5.95
N ARG A 400 -4.03 15.48 6.80
CA ARG A 400 -2.89 16.36 6.51
C ARG A 400 -1.61 15.62 6.09
N PHE A 401 -1.21 14.59 6.84
CA PHE A 401 0.02 13.83 6.56
C PHE A 401 -0.20 12.58 5.70
N SER A 402 -1.43 12.30 5.29
CA SER A 402 -1.72 11.13 4.44
C SER A 402 -0.97 11.18 3.10
N GLY A 403 -0.85 12.38 2.53
CA GLY A 403 -0.03 12.58 1.33
C GLY A 403 1.42 12.16 1.53
N LEU A 404 2.01 12.46 2.69
CA LEU A 404 3.38 12.06 3.00
C LEU A 404 3.53 10.54 3.01
N VAL A 405 2.62 9.81 3.64
CA VAL A 405 2.62 8.34 3.69
C VAL A 405 2.57 7.76 2.27
N PHE A 406 1.60 8.18 1.48
CA PHE A 406 1.43 7.68 0.12
C PHE A 406 2.54 8.12 -0.82
N GLY A 407 3.07 9.34 -0.64
CA GLY A 407 4.21 9.83 -1.42
C GLY A 407 5.45 8.99 -1.20
N VAL A 408 5.78 8.69 0.05
CA VAL A 408 6.92 7.82 0.40
C VAL A 408 6.68 6.39 -0.10
N ALA A 409 5.47 5.84 0.06
CA ALA A 409 5.13 4.51 -0.43
C ALA A 409 5.29 4.40 -1.95
N LEU A 410 4.74 5.35 -2.71
CA LEU A 410 4.88 5.43 -4.17
C LEU A 410 6.34 5.59 -4.58
N GLY A 411 7.07 6.47 -3.90
CA GLY A 411 8.48 6.71 -4.17
C GLY A 411 9.34 5.46 -3.97
N LEU A 412 9.18 4.75 -2.86
CA LEU A 412 9.86 3.48 -2.58
C LEU A 412 9.47 2.39 -3.60
N MET A 413 8.19 2.30 -3.97
CA MET A 413 7.69 1.37 -4.97
C MET A 413 8.37 1.60 -6.32
N ILE A 414 8.41 2.84 -6.82
CA ILE A 414 9.03 3.20 -8.10
C ILE A 414 10.56 3.05 -8.07
N ALA A 415 11.22 3.46 -6.98
CA ALA A 415 12.68 3.30 -6.84
C ALA A 415 13.09 1.83 -6.84
N THR A 416 12.36 1.01 -6.11
CA THR A 416 12.63 -0.43 -5.99
C THR A 416 12.32 -1.16 -7.29
N TYR A 417 11.19 -0.84 -7.94
CA TYR A 417 10.84 -1.34 -9.27
C TYR A 417 11.96 -1.05 -10.29
N ALA A 418 12.39 0.22 -10.38
CA ALA A 418 13.44 0.61 -11.33
C ALA A 418 14.78 -0.09 -11.06
N ARG A 419 15.09 -0.40 -9.80
CA ARG A 419 16.30 -1.14 -9.41
C ARG A 419 16.19 -2.61 -9.80
N LEU A 420 15.08 -3.27 -9.50
CA LEU A 420 14.83 -4.65 -9.84
C LEU A 420 14.79 -4.86 -11.36
N GLN A 421 14.14 -3.96 -12.10
CA GLN A 421 14.09 -4.01 -13.55
C GLN A 421 15.48 -4.04 -14.21
N ARG A 422 16.47 -3.39 -13.60
CA ARG A 422 17.87 -3.39 -14.09
C ARG A 422 18.65 -4.63 -13.68
N ALA A 423 18.47 -5.06 -12.44
CA ALA A 423 19.26 -6.16 -11.88
C ALA A 423 18.83 -7.54 -12.39
N LEU A 424 17.53 -7.74 -12.59
CA LEU A 424 16.96 -9.05 -12.91
C LEU A 424 17.20 -9.53 -14.35
N PRO A 425 17.18 -8.73 -15.42
CA PRO A 425 17.51 -9.21 -16.76
C PRO A 425 18.90 -9.82 -16.86
N ALA A 426 19.88 -9.27 -16.16
CA ALA A 426 21.23 -9.81 -16.13
C ALA A 426 21.28 -11.16 -15.39
N ARG A 427 20.52 -11.32 -14.31
CA ARG A 427 20.40 -12.58 -13.57
C ARG A 427 19.59 -13.65 -14.33
N ALA A 428 18.47 -13.26 -14.94
CA ALA A 428 17.65 -14.17 -15.74
C ALA A 428 18.41 -14.71 -16.95
N ARG A 429 19.30 -13.91 -17.56
CA ARG A 429 20.21 -14.37 -18.62
C ARG A 429 21.23 -15.39 -18.08
N ARG A 430 21.73 -15.21 -16.86
CA ARG A 430 22.69 -16.16 -16.24
C ARG A 430 22.03 -17.49 -15.86
N VAL A 431 20.77 -17.50 -15.44
CA VAL A 431 20.01 -18.71 -15.12
C VAL A 431 19.60 -19.48 -16.38
N ARG A 432 19.33 -18.77 -17.50
CA ARG A 432 19.01 -19.39 -18.81
C ARG A 432 20.22 -19.95 -19.55
N THR A 433 21.42 -19.56 -19.20
CA THR A 433 22.63 -20.25 -19.67
C THR A 433 22.85 -21.42 -18.70
N PRO A 434 22.48 -22.66 -19.08
CA PRO A 434 22.91 -23.81 -18.28
C PRO A 434 24.42 -23.65 -18.13
N PRO A 435 25.01 -23.98 -16.96
CA PRO A 435 26.44 -23.99 -16.83
C PRO A 435 26.88 -24.79 -18.04
N ARG A 436 27.64 -24.15 -18.96
CA ARG A 436 28.36 -24.88 -19.98
C ARG A 436 29.01 -25.98 -19.18
N MET A 437 28.51 -27.23 -19.31
CA MET A 437 29.29 -28.36 -18.90
C MET A 437 30.65 -28.05 -19.53
N ARG A 438 31.60 -27.64 -18.69
CA ARG A 438 32.98 -27.80 -19.08
C ARG A 438 32.98 -29.24 -19.54
N THR A 439 33.02 -29.45 -20.84
CA THR A 439 33.48 -30.71 -21.40
C THR A 439 34.77 -30.92 -20.66
N ALA A 440 34.72 -31.68 -19.57
CA ALA A 440 35.89 -32.27 -19.00
C ALA A 440 36.57 -32.82 -20.24
N ALA A 441 37.80 -32.36 -20.52
CA ALA A 441 38.58 -32.88 -21.60
C ALA A 441 38.43 -34.39 -21.44
N VAL A 442 37.70 -35.00 -22.36
CA VAL A 442 37.57 -36.46 -22.42
C VAL A 442 39.00 -36.91 -22.55
N PRO A 443 39.58 -37.65 -21.58
CA PRO A 443 40.91 -38.17 -21.78
C PRO A 443 40.83 -38.91 -23.09
N ASP A 444 41.78 -38.64 -24.01
CA ASP A 444 41.90 -39.36 -25.27
C ASP A 444 41.90 -40.89 -24.96
N LEU A 445 40.76 -41.51 -25.15
CA LEU A 445 40.66 -42.94 -25.12
C LEU A 445 41.37 -43.44 -26.39
N PRO A 446 42.44 -44.23 -26.29
CA PRO A 446 43.07 -44.84 -27.43
C PRO A 446 42.11 -45.91 -28.00
N GLY A 447 41.52 -45.62 -29.16
CA GLY A 447 40.63 -46.55 -29.83
C GLY A 447 39.46 -45.84 -30.52
N ARG A 448 39.73 -45.29 -31.70
CA ARG A 448 38.69 -44.85 -32.66
C ARG A 448 37.85 -46.04 -33.06
N ILE A 449 36.65 -46.20 -32.53
CA ILE A 449 35.67 -47.20 -33.00
C ILE A 449 35.28 -46.80 -34.44
N GLN A 450 35.62 -47.65 -35.38
CA GLN A 450 35.23 -47.48 -36.80
C GLN A 450 33.70 -47.63 -36.96
N PRO A 451 33.06 -46.81 -37.74
CA PRO A 451 31.62 -46.92 -38.01
C PRO A 451 31.41 -48.17 -38.86
N GLY A 452 30.78 -49.19 -38.30
CA GLY A 452 30.51 -50.46 -38.97
C GLY A 452 30.58 -51.71 -38.09
N MET A 453 31.03 -51.63 -36.85
CA MET A 453 31.12 -52.79 -35.97
C MET A 453 29.75 -53.24 -35.47
N GLY A 454 29.40 -54.51 -35.72
CA GLY A 454 28.17 -55.13 -35.21
C GLY A 454 28.17 -55.28 -33.70
N ARG A 455 27.00 -55.38 -33.07
CA ARG A 455 26.77 -55.49 -31.64
C ARG A 455 27.54 -56.62 -30.94
N ALA A 456 27.86 -57.66 -31.70
CA ALA A 456 28.64 -58.83 -31.24
C ALA A 456 30.13 -58.51 -31.06
N ASP A 457 30.69 -57.64 -31.90
CA ASP A 457 32.11 -57.27 -31.84
C ASP A 457 32.37 -56.26 -30.72
N LEU A 458 31.37 -55.47 -30.34
CA LEU A 458 31.48 -54.55 -29.22
C LEU A 458 31.53 -55.26 -27.86
N ALA A 459 30.81 -56.38 -27.73
CA ALA A 459 30.84 -57.19 -26.51
C ALA A 459 32.19 -57.88 -26.30
N LYS A 460 32.86 -58.31 -27.39
CA LYS A 460 34.21 -58.91 -27.33
C LYS A 460 35.30 -57.90 -26.95
N THR A 461 35.16 -56.65 -27.43
CA THR A 461 36.17 -55.63 -27.14
C THR A 461 36.04 -55.06 -25.71
N LEU A 462 34.88 -55.23 -25.07
CA LEU A 462 34.60 -54.80 -23.67
C LEU A 462 34.74 -55.92 -22.64
N GLY A 463 35.21 -57.17 -23.05
CA GLY A 463 35.45 -58.25 -22.10
C GLY A 463 34.22 -58.81 -21.40
N MET A 464 33.03 -58.60 -21.94
CA MET A 464 31.76 -59.06 -21.38
C MET A 464 31.37 -60.41 -21.95
N SER A 465 31.23 -61.42 -21.09
CA SER A 465 30.76 -62.74 -21.45
C SER A 465 29.29 -62.74 -21.91
N PRO A 466 28.91 -63.49 -22.98
CA PRO A 466 27.58 -63.43 -23.57
C PRO A 466 26.50 -64.27 -22.85
N ALA A 467 26.66 -64.57 -21.58
CA ALA A 467 25.69 -65.42 -20.86
C ALA A 467 25.06 -64.66 -19.66
N ALA A 468 24.14 -63.68 -19.90
CA ALA A 468 23.18 -63.27 -18.92
C ALA A 468 22.10 -62.36 -19.58
N SER A 469 21.30 -62.97 -20.46
CA SER A 469 20.10 -62.32 -20.99
C SER A 469 18.97 -63.32 -21.01
N ALA A 470 18.33 -63.52 -19.86
CA ALA A 470 16.95 -64.04 -19.76
C ALA A 470 16.49 -64.03 -18.30
N ALA A 471 15.68 -63.08 -17.90
CA ALA A 471 14.45 -63.29 -17.12
C ALA A 471 13.82 -61.95 -16.74
N PRO A 472 12.50 -61.81 -16.89
CA PRO A 472 11.77 -60.63 -16.46
C PRO A 472 11.22 -60.85 -15.05
N GLY A 473 11.18 -59.83 -14.18
CA GLY A 473 10.49 -60.00 -12.90
C GLY A 473 10.73 -58.91 -11.89
N SER A 474 9.67 -58.12 -11.71
CA SER A 474 9.18 -57.53 -10.44
C SER A 474 10.05 -56.59 -9.58
N SER A 475 9.61 -55.37 -9.57
CA SER A 475 9.13 -54.60 -8.39
C SER A 475 9.97 -54.59 -7.11
N LYS A 476 10.00 -53.36 -6.55
CA LYS A 476 10.36 -53.00 -5.15
C LYS A 476 11.83 -52.92 -4.85
N PHE A 477 12.34 -51.70 -4.91
CA PHE A 477 13.29 -51.18 -3.91
C PHE A 477 13.43 -49.68 -4.11
N GLY A 478 12.62 -48.92 -3.37
CA GLY A 478 12.77 -47.52 -3.20
C GLY A 478 12.57 -47.18 -1.73
N ALA A 479 13.61 -47.13 -0.99
CA ALA A 479 13.71 -46.39 0.26
C ALA A 479 14.99 -46.85 0.97
N LEU A 480 15.97 -46.01 0.93
CA LEU A 480 17.05 -45.89 1.93
C LEU A 480 18.28 -45.29 1.24
N VAL A 481 18.45 -44.03 1.32
CA VAL A 481 19.71 -43.30 1.53
C VAL A 481 19.40 -41.82 1.53
N SER A 482 19.21 -41.27 2.70
CA SER A 482 19.40 -39.84 2.94
C SER A 482 19.57 -39.58 4.43
N ARG A 483 20.78 -39.79 4.89
CA ARG A 483 21.30 -39.24 6.13
C ARG A 483 22.81 -39.19 6.03
N ALA A 484 23.35 -38.03 5.77
CA ALA A 484 24.64 -37.61 6.31
C ALA A 484 24.99 -36.20 5.84
N ALA A 485 25.46 -35.44 6.82
CA ALA A 485 26.34 -34.30 6.75
C ALA A 485 25.71 -32.90 6.62
N SER A 486 25.30 -32.34 7.76
CA SER A 486 25.42 -30.95 8.09
C SER A 486 26.81 -30.65 8.68
N PRO A 487 27.53 -29.64 8.27
CA PRO A 487 28.54 -29.02 9.12
C PRO A 487 27.94 -27.71 9.75
N ARG A 488 27.86 -27.78 11.08
CA ARG A 488 27.81 -26.62 11.98
C ARG A 488 29.03 -25.73 11.72
N ASN A 489 28.82 -24.46 11.47
CA ASN A 489 29.84 -23.47 11.70
C ASN A 489 29.31 -22.42 12.70
N VAL A 490 29.80 -22.56 13.91
CA VAL A 490 29.70 -21.65 15.03
C VAL A 490 30.74 -20.55 14.78
N ASN A 491 30.30 -19.29 14.66
CA ASN A 491 31.19 -18.19 14.93
C ASN A 491 30.46 -17.17 15.83
N ARG A 492 30.79 -17.30 17.12
CA ARG A 492 30.58 -16.28 18.15
C ARG A 492 31.55 -15.13 17.87
N GLN A 493 31.04 -13.96 17.65
CA GLN A 493 31.78 -12.74 18.00
C GLN A 493 30.99 -11.94 19.04
N LYS A 494 31.61 -11.92 20.23
CA LYS A 494 31.32 -11.00 21.33
C LYS A 494 31.56 -9.56 20.86
N PHE A 495 30.64 -8.68 21.15
CA PHE A 495 30.97 -7.25 21.31
C PHE A 495 30.50 -6.80 22.67
N VAL A 496 31.50 -6.40 23.47
CA VAL A 496 31.43 -5.71 24.75
C VAL A 496 31.47 -4.22 24.46
N ARG A 497 30.63 -3.49 25.21
CA ARG A 497 30.50 -2.03 25.35
C ARG A 497 29.70 -1.29 24.31
#